data_8fc0748799f233c85d2853b4764f9642
#
_entry.id   8fc0748799f233c85d2853b4764f9642
#
_cell.length_a   1.000
_cell.length_b   1.000
_cell.length_c   1.000
_cell.angle_alpha   90.00
_cell.angle_beta   90.00
_cell.angle_gamma   90.00
#
_symmetry.space_group_name_H-M   'P 1'
#
loop_
_entity.id
_entity.type
_entity.pdbx_description
1 polymer ?
#
loop_
_entity_poly.entity_id
_entity_poly.type
_entity_poly.pdbx_seq_one_letter_code
_entity_poly.pdbx_strand_id
1 'polypeptide(L)'
;SLNATIRVGASSTIVNSGTIKNNVGDDAIKLYGNNATITLKDGGIVVGKIDALSRTGSTLKFNHGFGQGYFYETEGDFTLEDLDGNQVVKGSAGSLGQGGSETLDELLGYKSLNIRKSLNRYKKSKSFIEGKDSWGEAYVSNLKRKENTNNLAIGYDHKTFGINLINPLQSSHFILSLEHSKQDLLQDHSITRYSLLTGLYFPQLKNLGKFETENFVSAGITLNDSERTILTNTTTSGTLNVTDTYETYEVIAGKKFKYFDNLSNINLIPDIGITAGYSLTPSHSESKYFIWDKKHIANLTASLSDEYSVQISGN
;
A
#
# COMPACT_ATOMS: atom_id res chain seq x y z
N SER A 1 -12.23 -11.76 39.24
CA SER A 1 -10.96 -11.59 39.97
C SER A 1 -11.00 -10.37 40.88
N LEU A 2 -10.61 -10.50 42.14
CA LEU A 2 -10.50 -9.36 43.09
C LEU A 2 -9.21 -8.53 42.88
N ASN A 3 -8.36 -8.93 41.97
CA ASN A 3 -6.98 -8.44 41.81
C ASN A 3 -6.76 -7.61 40.56
N ALA A 4 -7.67 -6.72 40.18
CA ALA A 4 -7.39 -5.76 39.11
C ALA A 4 -6.27 -4.78 39.52
N THR A 5 -5.39 -4.43 38.59
CA THR A 5 -4.30 -3.47 38.81
C THR A 5 -4.90 -2.09 39.05
N ILE A 6 -5.90 -1.69 38.26
CA ILE A 6 -6.62 -0.43 38.42
C ILE A 6 -8.13 -0.69 38.57
N ARG A 7 -8.73 -0.04 39.60
CA ARG A 7 -10.17 -0.06 39.82
C ARG A 7 -10.75 1.33 39.55
N VAL A 8 -11.79 1.37 38.72
CA VAL A 8 -12.35 2.63 38.17
C VAL A 8 -13.76 2.83 38.71
N GLY A 9 -13.99 3.95 39.38
CA GLY A 9 -15.31 4.37 39.87
C GLY A 9 -16.19 4.97 38.77
N ALA A 10 -17.41 5.39 39.15
CA ALA A 10 -18.35 6.02 38.21
C ALA A 10 -17.82 7.37 37.72
N SER A 11 -18.09 7.69 36.46
CA SER A 11 -17.73 8.98 35.80
C SER A 11 -16.24 9.34 35.90
N SER A 12 -15.39 8.33 36.09
CA SER A 12 -13.94 8.55 36.23
C SER A 12 -13.27 8.54 34.87
N THR A 13 -12.18 9.28 34.73
CA THR A 13 -11.35 9.31 33.53
C THR A 13 -9.96 8.78 33.84
N ILE A 14 -9.49 7.83 33.00
CA ILE A 14 -8.11 7.34 33.02
C ILE A 14 -7.48 7.69 31.68
N VAL A 15 -6.25 8.22 31.74
CA VAL A 15 -5.39 8.39 30.56
C VAL A 15 -4.10 7.60 30.82
N ASN A 16 -3.83 6.61 29.97
CA ASN A 16 -2.64 5.78 30.08
C ASN A 16 -1.69 6.04 28.90
N SER A 17 -0.53 6.61 29.20
CA SER A 17 0.63 6.71 28.30
C SER A 17 1.85 5.92 28.81
N GLY A 18 1.66 5.14 29.86
CA GLY A 18 2.68 4.30 30.50
C GLY A 18 2.28 2.83 30.46
N THR A 19 2.65 2.08 31.50
CA THR A 19 2.38 0.64 31.59
C THR A 19 1.43 0.32 32.74
N ILE A 20 0.30 -0.31 32.42
CA ILE A 20 -0.62 -0.94 33.38
C ILE A 20 -0.49 -2.45 33.15
N LYS A 21 -0.02 -3.18 34.17
CA LYS A 21 0.29 -4.60 34.00
C LYS A 21 -0.34 -5.46 35.09
N ASN A 22 -1.00 -6.53 34.64
CA ASN A 22 -1.40 -7.70 35.42
C ASN A 22 -0.94 -8.96 34.69
N ASN A 23 -1.32 -10.15 35.14
CA ASN A 23 -1.12 -11.37 34.37
C ASN A 23 -2.00 -11.35 33.12
N VAL A 24 -1.53 -12.01 32.06
CA VAL A 24 -2.34 -12.20 30.85
C VAL A 24 -3.60 -13.01 31.21
N GLY A 25 -4.78 -12.49 30.82
CA GLY A 25 -6.07 -13.08 31.13
C GLY A 25 -6.72 -12.60 32.44
N ASP A 26 -5.96 -11.95 33.35
CA ASP A 26 -6.51 -11.28 34.52
C ASP A 26 -6.92 -9.84 34.20
N ASP A 27 -7.73 -9.21 35.05
CA ASP A 27 -8.18 -7.84 34.83
C ASP A 27 -7.04 -6.85 35.12
N ALA A 28 -6.56 -6.13 34.11
CA ALA A 28 -5.65 -5.01 34.30
C ALA A 28 -6.42 -3.77 34.74
N ILE A 29 -7.55 -3.48 34.09
CA ILE A 29 -8.44 -2.36 34.40
C ILE A 29 -9.84 -2.92 34.62
N LYS A 30 -10.46 -2.60 35.76
CA LYS A 30 -11.80 -3.04 36.10
C LYS A 30 -12.70 -1.90 36.50
N LEU A 31 -13.87 -1.79 35.83
CA LEU A 31 -14.85 -0.75 36.10
C LEU A 31 -15.82 -1.19 37.21
N TYR A 32 -15.99 -0.36 38.21
CA TYR A 32 -16.96 -0.54 39.30
C TYR A 32 -18.11 0.47 39.23
N GLY A 33 -18.06 1.41 38.29
CA GLY A 33 -19.07 2.43 38.06
C GLY A 33 -19.38 2.65 36.57
N ASN A 34 -20.51 3.31 36.31
CA ASN A 34 -20.97 3.66 34.96
C ASN A 34 -20.25 4.90 34.43
N ASN A 35 -20.31 5.14 33.14
CA ASN A 35 -19.86 6.35 32.44
C ASN A 35 -18.37 6.67 32.64
N ALA A 36 -17.54 5.65 32.76
CA ALA A 36 -16.08 5.83 32.85
C ALA A 36 -15.49 6.03 31.44
N THR A 37 -14.41 6.80 31.37
CA THR A 37 -13.65 6.98 30.12
C THR A 37 -12.23 6.49 30.34
N ILE A 38 -11.77 5.59 29.47
CA ILE A 38 -10.39 5.10 29.44
C ILE A 38 -9.78 5.56 28.13
N THR A 39 -8.65 6.26 28.17
CA THR A 39 -7.89 6.65 26.98
C THR A 39 -6.53 5.95 27.02
N LEU A 40 -6.24 5.16 26.01
CA LEU A 40 -4.93 4.56 25.77
C LEU A 40 -4.22 5.41 24.71
N LYS A 41 -3.06 5.99 25.07
CA LYS A 41 -2.39 6.94 24.18
C LYS A 41 -0.87 6.75 24.16
N ASP A 42 -0.22 7.28 23.11
CA ASP A 42 1.24 7.38 22.98
C ASP A 42 1.96 6.02 23.16
N GLY A 43 1.36 4.93 22.67
CA GLY A 43 1.91 3.59 22.85
C GLY A 43 1.79 3.03 24.28
N GLY A 44 0.89 3.59 25.10
CA GLY A 44 0.61 3.10 26.45
C GLY A 44 0.29 1.61 26.47
N ILE A 45 1.02 0.86 27.29
CA ILE A 45 0.91 -0.59 27.38
C ILE A 45 -0.13 -0.97 28.43
N VAL A 46 -1.01 -1.90 28.07
CA VAL A 46 -1.88 -2.61 28.99
C VAL A 46 -1.62 -4.09 28.85
N VAL A 47 -1.40 -4.79 29.93
CA VAL A 47 -1.29 -6.26 29.98
C VAL A 47 -2.38 -6.80 30.89
N GLY A 48 -3.25 -7.64 30.37
CA GLY A 48 -4.46 -8.15 31.04
C GLY A 48 -5.73 -7.46 30.51
N LYS A 49 -6.90 -7.98 30.86
CA LYS A 49 -8.20 -7.55 30.35
C LYS A 49 -8.60 -6.14 30.80
N ILE A 50 -9.41 -5.50 29.96
CA ILE A 50 -10.16 -4.28 30.29
C ILE A 50 -11.62 -4.70 30.50
N ASP A 51 -12.08 -4.73 31.74
CA ASP A 51 -13.36 -5.28 32.13
C ASP A 51 -14.32 -4.19 32.62
N ALA A 52 -15.41 -4.00 31.87
CA ALA A 52 -16.51 -3.11 32.26
C ALA A 52 -17.54 -3.81 33.16
N LEU A 53 -17.42 -5.12 33.44
CA LEU A 53 -18.46 -5.89 34.11
C LEU A 53 -19.83 -5.72 33.42
N SER A 54 -20.85 -5.42 34.22
CA SER A 54 -22.20 -5.05 33.74
C SER A 54 -22.43 -3.52 33.74
N ARG A 55 -21.36 -2.72 33.68
CA ARG A 55 -21.43 -1.26 33.69
C ARG A 55 -21.74 -0.72 32.29
N THR A 56 -22.50 0.38 32.26
CA THR A 56 -22.98 0.97 30.99
C THR A 56 -22.43 2.37 30.78
N GLY A 57 -22.46 2.83 29.53
CA GLY A 57 -22.06 4.20 29.14
C GLY A 57 -20.56 4.47 29.22
N SER A 58 -19.73 3.42 29.33
CA SER A 58 -18.28 3.61 29.40
C SER A 58 -17.67 3.67 28.01
N THR A 59 -16.63 4.50 27.85
CA THR A 59 -15.95 4.73 26.58
C THR A 59 -14.49 4.30 26.68
N LEU A 60 -14.03 3.55 25.67
CA LEU A 60 -12.62 3.22 25.47
C LEU A 60 -12.11 3.98 24.24
N LYS A 61 -11.15 4.88 24.46
CA LYS A 61 -10.55 5.75 23.44
C LYS A 61 -9.13 5.32 23.13
N PHE A 62 -8.79 5.31 21.84
CA PHE A 62 -7.46 4.99 21.35
C PHE A 62 -6.82 6.25 20.73
N ASN A 63 -5.57 6.51 21.09
CA ASN A 63 -4.76 7.62 20.60
C ASN A 63 -3.30 7.14 20.52
N HIS A 64 -3.05 6.14 19.68
CA HIS A 64 -1.74 5.50 19.50
C HIS A 64 -0.95 6.01 18.31
N GLY A 65 -1.54 6.93 17.55
CA GLY A 65 -1.04 7.44 16.29
C GLY A 65 -1.74 6.83 15.07
N PHE A 66 -1.75 7.62 14.00
CA PHE A 66 -2.34 7.19 12.72
C PHE A 66 -1.54 6.02 12.12
N GLY A 67 -2.25 5.00 11.66
CA GLY A 67 -1.65 3.79 11.08
C GLY A 67 -1.25 2.71 12.10
N GLN A 68 -1.30 2.99 13.42
CA GLN A 68 -1.01 2.00 14.45
C GLN A 68 -2.09 0.93 14.52
N GLY A 69 -1.71 -0.33 14.29
CA GLY A 69 -2.58 -1.48 14.55
C GLY A 69 -2.65 -1.81 16.03
N TYR A 70 -3.83 -2.19 16.50
CA TYR A 70 -4.02 -2.63 17.89
C TYR A 70 -5.16 -3.63 18.02
N PHE A 71 -5.10 -4.46 19.04
CA PHE A 71 -6.17 -5.36 19.43
C PHE A 71 -6.17 -5.55 20.96
N TYR A 72 -7.27 -5.17 21.60
CA TYR A 72 -7.44 -5.30 23.04
C TYR A 72 -8.60 -6.25 23.37
N GLU A 73 -8.33 -7.25 24.21
CA GLU A 73 -9.37 -8.02 24.86
C GLU A 73 -10.13 -7.15 25.85
N THR A 74 -11.44 -7.04 25.65
CA THR A 74 -12.34 -6.30 26.54
C THR A 74 -13.48 -7.21 26.98
N GLU A 75 -14.00 -6.98 28.19
CA GLU A 75 -15.18 -7.66 28.72
C GLU A 75 -16.23 -6.60 29.10
N GLY A 76 -17.49 -6.85 28.70
CA GLY A 76 -18.58 -5.89 28.83
C GLY A 76 -18.66 -4.88 27.68
N ASP A 77 -19.60 -3.91 27.81
CA ASP A 77 -19.92 -2.97 26.74
C ASP A 77 -19.12 -1.68 26.88
N PHE A 78 -18.40 -1.34 25.78
CA PHE A 78 -17.72 -0.07 25.60
C PHE A 78 -18.17 0.61 24.32
N THR A 79 -18.34 1.93 24.37
CA THR A 79 -18.27 2.76 23.18
C THR A 79 -16.80 2.90 22.79
N LEU A 80 -16.46 2.51 21.55
CA LEU A 80 -15.08 2.53 21.05
C LEU A 80 -14.87 3.75 20.18
N GLU A 81 -13.80 4.50 20.42
CA GLU A 81 -13.45 5.72 19.68
C GLU A 81 -11.96 5.75 19.39
N ASP A 82 -11.57 5.87 18.11
CA ASP A 82 -10.20 6.12 17.70
C ASP A 82 -10.01 7.62 17.43
N LEU A 83 -9.06 8.25 18.10
CA LEU A 83 -8.81 9.69 18.03
C LEU A 83 -7.82 10.07 16.91
N ASP A 84 -7.15 9.08 16.33
CA ASP A 84 -6.14 9.27 15.29
C ASP A 84 -6.70 9.05 13.86
N GLY A 85 -7.97 8.66 13.76
CA GLY A 85 -8.64 8.40 12.48
C GLY A 85 -8.43 6.98 11.95
N ASN A 86 -7.92 6.05 12.75
CA ASN A 86 -7.91 4.64 12.39
C ASN A 86 -9.32 4.06 12.48
N GLN A 87 -9.63 3.15 11.57
CA GLN A 87 -10.93 2.49 11.57
C GLN A 87 -10.99 1.40 12.63
N VAL A 88 -11.86 1.57 13.63
CA VAL A 88 -12.15 0.51 14.61
C VAL A 88 -12.93 -0.62 13.94
N VAL A 89 -12.48 -1.85 14.12
CA VAL A 89 -13.15 -3.05 13.60
C VAL A 89 -14.45 -3.28 14.37
N LYS A 90 -15.58 -3.36 13.66
CA LYS A 90 -16.89 -3.53 14.27
C LYS A 90 -16.95 -4.78 15.17
N GLY A 91 -17.42 -4.59 16.39
CA GLY A 91 -17.55 -5.68 17.39
C GLY A 91 -16.24 -6.11 18.05
N SER A 92 -15.17 -5.32 17.90
CA SER A 92 -13.86 -5.59 18.46
C SER A 92 -13.19 -4.29 18.93
N ALA A 93 -12.46 -4.33 20.05
CA ALA A 93 -11.57 -3.24 20.45
C ALA A 93 -10.24 -3.31 19.68
N GLY A 94 -10.32 -3.33 18.37
CA GLY A 94 -9.18 -3.48 17.48
C GLY A 94 -9.24 -2.56 16.26
N SER A 95 -8.09 -2.21 15.73
CA SER A 95 -7.93 -1.54 14.45
C SER A 95 -6.83 -2.19 13.63
N LEU A 96 -7.11 -2.38 12.35
CA LEU A 96 -6.11 -2.86 11.40
C LEU A 96 -4.99 -1.84 11.15
N GLY A 97 -5.23 -0.56 11.52
CA GLY A 97 -4.53 0.53 10.87
C GLY A 97 -4.80 0.51 9.36
N GLN A 98 -4.45 1.53 8.62
CA GLN A 98 -4.70 1.47 7.18
C GLN A 98 -3.62 0.71 6.40
N GLY A 99 -2.60 0.19 7.05
CA GLY A 99 -1.55 -0.69 6.50
C GLY A 99 -1.24 -0.44 5.03
N GLY A 100 -0.30 -1.07 4.42
CA GLY A 100 0.09 -0.83 3.02
C GLY A 100 -1.01 -0.88 1.96
N SER A 101 -2.25 -1.18 2.34
CA SER A 101 -3.38 -1.29 1.41
C SER A 101 -3.79 0.05 0.78
N GLU A 102 -3.56 1.19 1.43
CA GLU A 102 -3.86 2.51 0.86
C GLU A 102 -2.83 2.96 -0.18
N THR A 103 -1.64 2.35 -0.17
CA THR A 103 -0.54 2.70 -1.08
C THR A 103 -0.51 1.87 -2.36
N LEU A 104 -1.39 0.87 -2.48
CA LEU A 104 -1.37 -0.08 -3.61
C LEU A 104 -1.63 0.58 -4.97
N ASP A 105 -2.49 1.61 -5.02
CA ASP A 105 -2.76 2.36 -6.25
C ASP A 105 -1.53 3.13 -6.73
N GLU A 106 -0.80 3.79 -5.82
CA GLU A 106 0.44 4.47 -6.15
C GLU A 106 1.50 3.48 -6.65
N LEU A 107 1.66 2.34 -5.98
CA LEU A 107 2.62 1.31 -6.37
C LEU A 107 2.29 0.70 -7.74
N LEU A 108 1.02 0.47 -8.04
CA LEU A 108 0.57 0.01 -9.35
C LEU A 108 0.89 1.06 -10.44
N GLY A 109 0.69 2.35 -10.16
CA GLY A 109 1.09 3.45 -11.02
C GLY A 109 2.60 3.47 -11.27
N TYR A 110 3.43 3.20 -10.27
CA TYR A 110 4.89 3.11 -10.40
C TYR A 110 5.35 1.93 -11.24
N LYS A 111 4.77 0.75 -11.06
CA LYS A 111 5.06 -0.41 -11.90
C LYS A 111 4.77 -0.10 -13.37
N SER A 112 3.61 0.50 -13.63
CA SER A 112 3.23 0.90 -14.99
C SER A 112 4.19 1.91 -15.59
N LEU A 113 4.66 2.88 -14.81
CA LEU A 113 5.66 3.87 -15.21
C LEU A 113 7.01 3.21 -15.53
N ASN A 114 7.47 2.26 -14.71
CA ASN A 114 8.72 1.54 -14.93
C ASN A 114 8.68 0.73 -16.24
N ILE A 115 7.61 -0.03 -16.47
CA ILE A 115 7.42 -0.76 -17.74
C ILE A 115 7.47 0.20 -18.93
N ARG A 116 6.76 1.33 -18.85
CA ARG A 116 6.73 2.31 -19.94
C ARG A 116 8.10 2.96 -20.18
N LYS A 117 8.85 3.29 -19.12
CA LYS A 117 10.22 3.80 -19.25
C LYS A 117 11.11 2.80 -19.94
N SER A 118 11.01 1.53 -19.60
CA SER A 118 11.77 0.45 -20.25
C SER A 118 11.39 0.28 -21.73
N LEU A 119 10.10 0.34 -22.06
CA LEU A 119 9.64 0.31 -23.45
C LEU A 119 10.18 1.51 -24.27
N ASN A 120 10.20 2.70 -23.69
CA ASN A 120 10.78 3.87 -24.35
C ASN A 120 12.29 3.73 -24.60
N ARG A 121 13.05 3.15 -23.65
CA ARG A 121 14.48 2.88 -23.82
C ARG A 121 14.73 1.78 -24.84
N TYR A 122 13.94 0.70 -24.79
CA TYR A 122 13.99 -0.37 -25.76
C TYR A 122 13.83 0.16 -27.20
N LYS A 123 12.86 1.03 -27.46
CA LYS A 123 12.65 1.65 -28.78
C LYS A 123 13.87 2.42 -29.32
N LYS A 124 14.70 2.94 -28.43
CA LYS A 124 15.94 3.63 -28.80
C LYS A 124 17.13 2.68 -28.91
N SER A 125 16.96 1.41 -28.55
CA SER A 125 18.03 0.41 -28.58
C SER A 125 18.28 -0.11 -29.99
N LYS A 126 19.50 -0.62 -30.19
CA LYS A 126 19.89 -1.32 -31.41
C LYS A 126 19.02 -2.56 -31.67
N SER A 127 18.68 -3.29 -30.63
CA SER A 127 17.83 -4.49 -30.68
C SER A 127 16.47 -4.22 -31.29
N PHE A 128 15.85 -3.08 -30.98
CA PHE A 128 14.59 -2.68 -31.59
C PHE A 128 14.76 -2.29 -33.05
N ILE A 129 15.81 -1.54 -33.39
CA ILE A 129 16.06 -1.06 -34.77
C ILE A 129 16.36 -2.22 -35.73
N GLU A 130 17.11 -3.20 -35.25
CA GLU A 130 17.45 -4.40 -36.03
C GLU A 130 16.35 -5.48 -35.99
N GLY A 131 15.44 -5.39 -35.00
CA GLY A 131 14.23 -6.24 -34.93
C GLY A 131 14.49 -7.72 -34.63
N LYS A 132 15.67 -8.06 -34.11
CA LYS A 132 16.10 -9.47 -33.98
C LYS A 132 16.52 -9.92 -32.62
N ASP A 133 17.01 -8.99 -31.77
CA ASP A 133 17.63 -9.36 -30.50
C ASP A 133 16.73 -9.06 -29.31
N SER A 134 16.80 -9.95 -28.32
CA SER A 134 16.23 -9.71 -27.00
C SER A 134 16.92 -8.52 -26.34
N TRP A 135 16.17 -7.74 -25.60
CA TRP A 135 16.69 -6.60 -24.85
C TRP A 135 16.34 -6.75 -23.35
N GLY A 136 17.27 -6.38 -22.50
CA GLY A 136 17.08 -6.42 -21.05
C GLY A 136 17.57 -5.17 -20.36
N GLU A 137 16.87 -4.78 -19.30
CA GLU A 137 17.22 -3.66 -18.44
C GLU A 137 17.00 -4.01 -16.99
N ALA A 138 17.99 -3.75 -16.14
CA ALA A 138 17.82 -3.70 -14.70
C ALA A 138 17.58 -2.25 -14.26
N TYR A 139 16.72 -2.06 -13.26
CA TYR A 139 16.44 -0.74 -12.71
C TYR A 139 16.34 -0.79 -11.19
N VAL A 140 16.61 0.35 -10.58
CA VAL A 140 16.34 0.60 -9.17
C VAL A 140 15.49 1.86 -9.05
N SER A 141 14.58 1.88 -8.10
CA SER A 141 13.82 3.08 -7.79
C SER A 141 13.63 3.24 -6.28
N ASN A 142 13.50 4.46 -5.84
CA ASN A 142 13.17 4.80 -4.47
C ASN A 142 12.06 5.84 -4.48
N LEU A 143 11.01 5.56 -3.75
CA LEU A 143 9.84 6.41 -3.62
C LEU A 143 9.60 6.67 -2.14
N LYS A 144 9.47 7.93 -1.77
CA LYS A 144 9.17 8.35 -0.40
C LYS A 144 7.93 9.22 -0.37
N ARG A 145 7.02 8.91 0.52
CA ARG A 145 5.88 9.74 0.85
C ARG A 145 5.97 10.14 2.31
N LYS A 146 5.83 11.44 2.58
CA LYS A 146 5.68 11.92 3.96
C LYS A 146 4.26 11.65 4.44
N GLU A 147 4.14 11.37 5.73
CA GLU A 147 2.85 11.32 6.39
C GLU A 147 2.10 12.65 6.26
N ASN A 148 0.80 12.57 6.06
CA ASN A 148 -0.10 13.70 6.10
C ASN A 148 -1.36 13.32 6.91
N THR A 149 -1.35 13.66 8.18
CA THR A 149 -2.44 13.36 9.11
C THR A 149 -3.74 14.07 8.75
N ASN A 150 -3.68 15.25 8.11
CA ASN A 150 -4.88 15.97 7.69
C ASN A 150 -5.66 15.23 6.59
N ASN A 151 -4.95 14.50 5.73
CA ASN A 151 -5.55 13.72 4.64
C ASN A 151 -5.56 12.22 4.95
N LEU A 152 -5.23 11.83 6.17
CA LEU A 152 -5.08 10.43 6.59
C LEU A 152 -4.21 9.62 5.62
N ALA A 153 -3.10 10.21 5.17
CA ALA A 153 -2.16 9.57 4.25
C ALA A 153 -0.94 9.07 5.00
N ILE A 154 -0.72 7.77 4.97
CA ILE A 154 0.41 7.14 5.67
C ILE A 154 1.74 7.44 4.96
N GLY A 155 2.78 7.74 5.73
CA GLY A 155 4.13 7.89 5.21
C GLY A 155 4.79 6.55 4.90
N TYR A 156 5.64 6.50 3.88
CA TYR A 156 6.40 5.30 3.55
C TYR A 156 7.73 5.59 2.82
N ASP A 157 8.66 4.65 2.90
CA ASP A 157 9.85 4.52 2.06
C ASP A 157 9.71 3.22 1.26
N HIS A 158 9.73 3.31 -0.07
CA HIS A 158 9.57 2.15 -0.96
C HIS A 158 10.77 2.04 -1.89
N LYS A 159 11.49 0.94 -1.80
CA LYS A 159 12.68 0.63 -2.59
C LYS A 159 12.39 -0.54 -3.50
N THR A 160 12.72 -0.39 -4.76
CA THR A 160 12.49 -1.40 -5.79
C THR A 160 13.76 -1.71 -6.56
N PHE A 161 13.98 -2.98 -6.81
CA PHE A 161 14.89 -3.50 -7.82
C PHE A 161 14.09 -4.32 -8.82
N GLY A 162 14.27 -4.08 -10.11
CA GLY A 162 13.55 -4.81 -11.14
C GLY A 162 14.40 -5.10 -12.38
N ILE A 163 13.93 -6.08 -13.16
CA ILE A 163 14.49 -6.46 -14.44
C ILE A 163 13.34 -6.56 -15.44
N ASN A 164 13.47 -5.86 -16.57
CA ASN A 164 12.57 -5.97 -17.69
C ASN A 164 13.29 -6.64 -18.85
N LEU A 165 12.68 -7.67 -19.43
CA LEU A 165 13.13 -8.36 -20.63
C LEU A 165 12.10 -8.18 -21.71
N ILE A 166 12.54 -7.83 -22.93
CA ILE A 166 11.69 -7.63 -24.09
C ILE A 166 12.23 -8.46 -25.24
N ASN A 167 11.37 -9.35 -25.76
CA ASN A 167 11.69 -10.23 -26.87
C ASN A 167 10.84 -9.88 -28.09
N PRO A 168 11.44 -9.62 -29.26
CA PRO A 168 10.68 -9.39 -30.49
C PRO A 168 9.93 -10.64 -30.91
N LEU A 169 8.69 -10.44 -31.35
CA LEU A 169 7.84 -11.42 -32.05
C LEU A 169 7.54 -10.87 -33.45
N GLN A 170 6.81 -11.58 -34.26
CA GLN A 170 6.56 -11.16 -35.67
C GLN A 170 5.92 -9.77 -35.81
N SER A 171 4.90 -9.45 -34.96
CA SER A 171 4.15 -8.20 -35.04
C SER A 171 4.01 -7.48 -33.72
N SER A 172 4.63 -8.01 -32.69
CA SER A 172 4.57 -7.51 -31.31
C SER A 172 5.87 -7.83 -30.58
N HIS A 173 5.95 -7.48 -29.30
CA HIS A 173 7.09 -7.83 -28.47
C HIS A 173 6.56 -8.39 -27.15
N PHE A 174 7.13 -9.51 -26.73
CA PHE A 174 6.84 -10.09 -25.42
C PHE A 174 7.58 -9.32 -24.35
N ILE A 175 6.90 -9.01 -23.24
CA ILE A 175 7.45 -8.36 -22.08
C ILE A 175 7.46 -9.36 -20.93
N LEU A 176 8.58 -9.44 -20.20
CA LEU A 176 8.70 -10.09 -18.90
C LEU A 176 9.28 -9.07 -17.92
N SER A 177 8.56 -8.80 -16.84
CA SER A 177 9.01 -7.92 -15.76
C SER A 177 9.08 -8.70 -14.45
N LEU A 178 10.25 -8.66 -13.83
CA LEU A 178 10.51 -9.21 -12.49
C LEU A 178 10.85 -8.06 -11.57
N GLU A 179 10.21 -8.00 -10.42
CA GLU A 179 10.45 -6.93 -9.45
C GLU A 179 10.52 -7.50 -8.03
N HIS A 180 11.51 -7.04 -7.28
CA HIS A 180 11.60 -7.21 -5.84
C HIS A 180 11.53 -5.82 -5.22
N SER A 181 10.64 -5.64 -4.24
CA SER A 181 10.52 -4.36 -3.55
C SER A 181 10.29 -4.53 -2.06
N LYS A 182 10.73 -3.53 -1.29
CA LYS A 182 10.46 -3.40 0.13
C LYS A 182 9.85 -2.04 0.40
N GLN A 183 8.76 -2.05 1.13
CA GLN A 183 8.06 -0.87 1.62
C GLN A 183 8.12 -0.85 3.14
N ASP A 184 8.76 0.17 3.69
CA ASP A 184 8.76 0.45 5.11
C ASP A 184 7.73 1.56 5.37
N LEU A 185 6.67 1.24 6.11
CA LEU A 185 5.64 2.17 6.53
C LEU A 185 5.95 2.64 7.97
N LEU A 186 5.26 3.66 8.41
CA LEU A 186 5.31 4.08 9.82
C LEU A 186 4.77 2.96 10.74
N GLN A 187 5.07 3.05 12.04
CA GLN A 187 4.59 2.13 13.08
C GLN A 187 5.11 0.69 12.92
N ASP A 188 6.39 0.55 12.58
CA ASP A 188 7.06 -0.75 12.45
C ASP A 188 6.34 -1.74 11.54
N HIS A 189 5.76 -1.25 10.45
CA HIS A 189 5.12 -2.05 9.43
C HIS A 189 5.98 -2.10 8.17
N SER A 190 6.36 -3.28 7.72
CA SER A 190 7.10 -3.50 6.48
C SER A 190 6.40 -4.51 5.58
N ILE A 191 6.51 -4.30 4.27
CA ILE A 191 5.96 -5.23 3.26
C ILE A 191 7.05 -5.48 2.21
N THR A 192 7.44 -6.74 2.08
CA THR A 192 8.32 -7.20 1.01
C THR A 192 7.48 -7.79 -0.11
N ARG A 193 7.80 -7.45 -1.37
CA ARG A 193 7.02 -7.88 -2.54
C ARG A 193 7.92 -8.50 -3.60
N TYR A 194 7.41 -9.55 -4.22
CA TYR A 194 8.00 -10.21 -5.38
C TYR A 194 6.95 -10.23 -6.49
N SER A 195 7.22 -9.54 -7.58
CA SER A 195 6.27 -9.39 -8.69
C SER A 195 6.80 -10.05 -9.96
N LEU A 196 5.91 -10.75 -10.63
CA LEU A 196 6.12 -11.30 -11.96
C LEU A 196 4.99 -10.81 -12.86
N LEU A 197 5.32 -10.01 -13.88
CA LEU A 197 4.37 -9.58 -14.91
C LEU A 197 4.86 -10.04 -16.28
N THR A 198 3.93 -10.50 -17.09
CA THR A 198 4.14 -10.83 -18.49
C THR A 198 3.21 -10.03 -19.37
N GLY A 199 3.59 -9.75 -20.60
CA GLY A 199 2.74 -8.93 -21.44
C GLY A 199 3.18 -8.86 -22.89
N LEU A 200 2.45 -8.04 -23.64
CA LEU A 200 2.70 -7.76 -25.04
C LEU A 200 2.81 -6.25 -25.26
N TYR A 201 3.75 -5.88 -26.11
CA TYR A 201 3.95 -4.52 -26.58
C TYR A 201 3.77 -4.48 -28.09
N PHE A 202 3.00 -3.51 -28.56
CA PHE A 202 2.68 -3.28 -29.98
C PHE A 202 3.22 -1.89 -30.34
N PRO A 203 4.40 -1.80 -30.99
CA PRO A 203 5.07 -0.52 -31.27
C PRO A 203 4.36 0.33 -32.32
N GLN A 204 3.53 -0.27 -33.15
CA GLN A 204 2.77 0.43 -34.18
C GLN A 204 1.44 -0.26 -34.42
N LEU A 205 0.34 0.41 -34.07
CA LEU A 205 -1.01 -0.02 -34.37
C LEU A 205 -1.74 1.10 -35.11
N LYS A 206 -1.53 1.21 -36.41
CA LYS A 206 -2.23 2.15 -37.31
C LYS A 206 -2.04 3.64 -37.01
N ASN A 207 -1.76 4.41 -38.04
CA ASN A 207 -1.83 5.84 -38.03
C ASN A 207 -3.29 6.28 -37.86
N LEU A 208 -3.62 6.91 -36.75
CA LEU A 208 -4.88 7.63 -36.56
C LEU A 208 -4.69 9.06 -37.09
N GLY A 209 -4.78 9.24 -38.41
CA GLY A 209 -4.49 10.52 -39.02
C GLY A 209 -3.03 10.94 -38.83
N LYS A 210 -2.78 12.03 -38.09
CA LYS A 210 -1.44 12.54 -37.77
C LYS A 210 -0.81 11.90 -36.51
N PHE A 211 -1.45 10.86 -35.91
CA PHE A 211 -0.96 10.23 -34.70
C PHE A 211 -0.45 8.81 -34.99
N GLU A 212 0.75 8.51 -34.52
CA GLU A 212 1.19 7.12 -34.28
C GLU A 212 0.74 6.67 -32.90
N THR A 213 0.32 5.43 -32.78
CA THR A 213 -0.10 4.86 -31.51
C THR A 213 0.73 3.64 -31.16
N GLU A 214 1.09 3.53 -29.89
CA GLU A 214 1.73 2.38 -29.29
C GLU A 214 0.87 1.86 -28.18
N ASN A 215 0.80 0.54 -28.01
CA ASN A 215 0.05 -0.06 -26.91
C ASN A 215 0.88 -1.12 -26.21
N PHE A 216 0.62 -1.30 -24.93
CA PHE A 216 1.09 -2.47 -24.20
C PHE A 216 0.00 -2.97 -23.24
N VAL A 217 0.06 -4.24 -22.93
CA VAL A 217 -0.73 -4.88 -21.88
C VAL A 217 0.15 -5.88 -21.16
N SER A 218 0.08 -5.86 -19.85
CA SER A 218 0.78 -6.81 -18.98
C SER A 218 -0.15 -7.29 -17.88
N ALA A 219 -0.01 -8.55 -17.52
CA ALA A 219 -0.72 -9.14 -16.40
C ALA A 219 0.24 -10.00 -15.57
N GLY A 220 -0.03 -10.13 -14.29
CA GLY A 220 0.83 -10.91 -13.42
C GLY A 220 0.35 -11.02 -11.98
N ILE A 221 1.27 -11.48 -11.15
CA ILE A 221 1.05 -11.74 -9.74
C ILE A 221 2.17 -11.09 -8.92
N THR A 222 1.78 -10.57 -7.76
CA THR A 222 2.69 -10.08 -6.73
C THR A 222 2.45 -10.88 -5.46
N LEU A 223 3.50 -11.52 -4.95
CA LEU A 223 3.53 -12.13 -3.63
C LEU A 223 3.94 -11.05 -2.62
N ASN A 224 3.15 -10.87 -1.59
CA ASN A 224 3.38 -9.90 -0.52
C ASN A 224 3.67 -10.66 0.76
N ASP A 225 4.72 -10.24 1.46
CA ASP A 225 5.09 -10.71 2.79
C ASP A 225 5.09 -9.49 3.71
N SER A 226 4.11 -9.43 4.62
CA SER A 226 3.83 -8.30 5.50
C SER A 226 4.17 -8.66 6.93
N GLU A 227 4.87 -7.78 7.61
CA GLU A 227 5.18 -7.88 9.03
C GLU A 227 4.93 -6.52 9.70
N ARG A 228 4.25 -6.55 10.84
CA ARG A 228 4.03 -5.34 11.64
C ARG A 228 3.87 -5.66 13.13
N THR A 229 4.14 -4.65 13.95
CA THR A 229 3.89 -4.71 15.39
C THR A 229 2.55 -4.09 15.72
N ILE A 230 1.68 -4.82 16.41
CA ILE A 230 0.43 -4.29 16.96
C ILE A 230 0.53 -4.13 18.47
N LEU A 231 -0.25 -3.18 19.02
CA LEU A 231 -0.44 -3.04 20.46
C LEU A 231 -1.54 -4.02 20.92
N THR A 232 -1.32 -4.70 22.02
CA THR A 232 -2.29 -5.68 22.55
C THR A 232 -2.13 -5.87 24.04
N ASN A 233 -3.20 -6.24 24.72
CA ASN A 233 -3.17 -6.61 26.13
C ASN A 233 -3.11 -8.13 26.36
N THR A 234 -2.97 -8.92 25.29
CA THR A 234 -2.97 -10.40 25.34
C THR A 234 -1.57 -10.99 25.48
N THR A 235 -0.54 -10.17 25.49
CA THR A 235 0.87 -10.59 25.68
C THR A 235 1.51 -9.91 26.84
N THR A 236 2.57 -10.49 27.41
CA THR A 236 3.30 -9.90 28.53
C THR A 236 4.12 -8.67 28.17
N SER A 237 4.41 -8.46 26.89
CA SER A 237 5.11 -7.27 26.37
C SER A 237 4.16 -6.11 26.08
N GLY A 238 2.87 -6.36 25.91
CA GLY A 238 1.90 -5.37 25.45
C GLY A 238 1.94 -5.14 23.93
N THR A 239 2.77 -5.89 23.23
CA THR A 239 2.93 -5.84 21.77
C THR A 239 2.94 -7.24 21.18
N LEU A 240 2.59 -7.37 19.91
CA LEU A 240 2.65 -8.61 19.17
C LEU A 240 3.08 -8.35 17.73
N ASN A 241 4.05 -9.12 17.23
CA ASN A 241 4.36 -9.16 15.82
C ASN A 241 3.31 -10.02 15.11
N VAL A 242 2.69 -9.45 14.10
CA VAL A 242 1.76 -10.15 13.21
C VAL A 242 2.33 -10.18 11.81
N THR A 243 2.19 -11.33 11.17
CA THR A 243 2.69 -11.57 9.82
C THR A 243 1.58 -12.05 8.92
N ASP A 244 1.68 -11.73 7.65
CA ASP A 244 0.76 -12.18 6.62
C ASP A 244 1.48 -12.36 5.29
N THR A 245 1.13 -13.42 4.58
CA THR A 245 1.61 -13.66 3.22
C THR A 245 0.38 -13.79 2.32
N TYR A 246 0.29 -12.91 1.31
CA TYR A 246 -0.86 -12.85 0.43
C TYR A 246 -0.48 -12.51 -1.01
N GLU A 247 -1.37 -12.79 -1.92
CA GLU A 247 -1.18 -12.57 -3.35
C GLU A 247 -1.97 -11.35 -3.82
N THR A 248 -1.43 -10.66 -4.83
CA THR A 248 -2.14 -9.60 -5.56
C THR A 248 -2.03 -9.89 -7.06
N TYR A 249 -3.16 -9.95 -7.74
CA TYR A 249 -3.23 -10.11 -9.19
C TYR A 249 -3.31 -8.75 -9.84
N GLU A 250 -2.52 -8.51 -10.88
CA GLU A 250 -2.37 -7.19 -11.48
C GLU A 250 -2.53 -7.26 -13.00
N VAL A 251 -3.21 -6.26 -13.57
CA VAL A 251 -3.28 -6.04 -15.02
C VAL A 251 -2.96 -4.57 -15.27
N ILE A 252 -2.08 -4.32 -16.22
CA ILE A 252 -1.66 -2.96 -16.60
C ILE A 252 -1.80 -2.86 -18.13
N ALA A 253 -2.48 -1.83 -18.61
CA ALA A 253 -2.59 -1.53 -20.03
C ALA A 253 -2.22 -0.07 -20.28
N GLY A 254 -1.46 0.18 -21.33
CA GLY A 254 -1.04 1.53 -21.68
C GLY A 254 -1.17 1.80 -23.17
N LYS A 255 -1.50 3.06 -23.47
CA LYS A 255 -1.54 3.58 -24.82
C LYS A 255 -0.76 4.89 -24.90
N LYS A 256 0.06 5.02 -25.92
CA LYS A 256 0.84 6.22 -26.19
C LYS A 256 0.42 6.77 -27.55
N PHE A 257 0.24 8.08 -27.62
CA PHE A 257 -0.06 8.85 -28.81
C PHE A 257 1.11 9.74 -29.11
N LYS A 258 1.65 9.67 -30.29
CA LYS A 258 2.74 10.49 -30.78
C LYS A 258 2.25 11.28 -31.99
N TYR A 259 2.33 12.59 -31.89
CA TYR A 259 1.87 13.48 -32.94
C TYR A 259 2.99 13.85 -33.89
N PHE A 260 2.76 13.73 -35.21
CA PHE A 260 3.69 14.16 -36.24
C PHE A 260 3.09 15.34 -37.00
N ASP A 261 3.68 16.50 -36.85
CA ASP A 261 3.41 17.65 -37.71
C ASP A 261 4.72 18.34 -38.07
N ASN A 262 4.92 18.58 -39.34
CA ASN A 262 6.02 19.37 -39.85
C ASN A 262 5.61 20.86 -39.80
N LEU A 263 5.79 21.53 -38.66
CA LEU A 263 5.71 22.98 -38.54
C LEU A 263 7.00 23.59 -39.12
N SER A 264 6.99 23.87 -40.41
CA SER A 264 7.90 24.67 -41.21
C SER A 264 9.30 25.01 -40.62
N ASN A 265 10.15 24.13 -40.24
CA ASN A 265 11.52 24.22 -39.74
C ASN A 265 11.74 23.74 -38.29
N ILE A 266 10.70 23.40 -37.54
CA ILE A 266 10.81 22.82 -36.19
C ILE A 266 9.96 21.57 -36.14
N ASN A 267 10.58 20.40 -36.05
CA ASN A 267 9.87 19.15 -35.78
C ASN A 267 9.62 19.01 -34.30
N LEU A 268 8.45 19.46 -33.83
CA LEU A 268 7.98 19.21 -32.49
C LEU A 268 7.16 17.91 -32.50
N ILE A 269 7.62 16.89 -31.78
CA ILE A 269 6.95 15.60 -31.69
C ILE A 269 6.48 15.39 -30.25
N PRO A 270 5.34 15.98 -29.86
CA PRO A 270 4.79 15.73 -28.52
C PRO A 270 4.24 14.32 -28.44
N ASP A 271 4.44 13.64 -27.31
CA ASP A 271 3.78 12.40 -27.02
C ASP A 271 3.01 12.45 -25.70
N ILE A 272 1.86 11.77 -25.68
CA ILE A 272 1.00 11.64 -24.50
C ILE A 272 0.79 10.16 -24.28
N GLY A 273 1.06 9.70 -23.05
CA GLY A 273 0.80 8.34 -22.61
C GLY A 273 -0.32 8.29 -21.58
N ILE A 274 -1.23 7.35 -21.76
CA ILE A 274 -2.26 7.00 -20.78
C ILE A 274 -2.02 5.56 -20.35
N THR A 275 -2.04 5.30 -19.05
CA THR A 275 -1.90 3.94 -18.51
C THR A 275 -3.02 3.71 -17.50
N ALA A 276 -3.68 2.58 -17.62
CA ALA A 276 -4.67 2.09 -16.66
C ALA A 276 -4.13 0.83 -16.00
N GLY A 277 -4.26 0.73 -14.71
CA GLY A 277 -3.93 -0.45 -13.93
C GLY A 277 -5.12 -0.92 -13.10
N TYR A 278 -5.22 -2.21 -12.93
CA TYR A 278 -6.20 -2.85 -12.05
C TYR A 278 -5.49 -3.91 -11.23
N SER A 279 -5.74 -3.91 -9.92
CA SER A 279 -5.25 -4.95 -9.02
C SER A 279 -6.37 -5.52 -8.17
N LEU A 280 -6.23 -6.80 -7.86
CA LEU A 280 -7.13 -7.57 -7.03
C LEU A 280 -6.31 -8.30 -5.97
N THR A 281 -6.55 -7.96 -4.71
CA THR A 281 -6.04 -8.70 -3.56
C THR A 281 -7.21 -9.53 -2.98
N PRO A 282 -7.16 -10.86 -3.03
CA PRO A 282 -8.15 -11.73 -2.38
C PRO A 282 -8.21 -11.49 -0.87
N SER A 283 -9.27 -11.96 -0.23
CA SER A 283 -9.35 -11.95 1.24
C SER A 283 -8.23 -12.79 1.83
N HIS A 284 -7.59 -12.30 2.88
CA HIS A 284 -6.48 -12.98 3.54
C HIS A 284 -6.52 -12.73 5.06
N SER A 285 -5.80 -13.51 5.82
CA SER A 285 -5.79 -13.45 7.28
C SER A 285 -4.41 -13.09 7.79
N GLU A 286 -4.34 -12.01 8.58
CA GLU A 286 -3.13 -11.61 9.28
C GLU A 286 -3.11 -12.28 10.65
N SER A 287 -2.28 -13.30 10.79
CA SER A 287 -2.27 -14.17 11.96
C SER A 287 -3.69 -14.66 12.28
N LYS A 288 -4.10 -14.70 13.54
CA LYS A 288 -5.47 -15.07 13.96
C LYS A 288 -6.35 -13.88 14.36
N TYR A 289 -5.82 -12.66 14.26
CA TYR A 289 -6.48 -11.48 14.83
C TYR A 289 -7.33 -10.72 13.83
N PHE A 290 -6.89 -10.64 12.56
CA PHE A 290 -7.52 -9.81 11.56
C PHE A 290 -7.78 -10.58 10.28
N ILE A 291 -8.94 -10.33 9.68
CA ILE A 291 -9.31 -10.80 8.35
C ILE A 291 -9.41 -9.58 7.46
N TRP A 292 -8.64 -9.56 6.38
CA TRP A 292 -8.71 -8.55 5.36
C TRP A 292 -9.71 -8.95 4.29
N ASP A 293 -10.67 -8.10 4.03
CA ASP A 293 -11.61 -8.31 2.95
C ASP A 293 -10.94 -8.15 1.59
N LYS A 294 -11.57 -8.77 0.58
CA LYS A 294 -11.14 -8.67 -0.80
C LYS A 294 -11.11 -7.22 -1.26
N LYS A 295 -9.96 -6.78 -1.80
CA LYS A 295 -9.75 -5.41 -2.26
C LYS A 295 -9.52 -5.35 -3.76
N HIS A 296 -10.20 -4.40 -4.42
CA HIS A 296 -10.01 -4.03 -5.81
C HIS A 296 -9.50 -2.60 -5.88
N ILE A 297 -8.45 -2.38 -6.69
CA ILE A 297 -7.89 -1.05 -6.91
C ILE A 297 -7.78 -0.83 -8.40
N ALA A 298 -8.23 0.36 -8.85
CA ALA A 298 -8.03 0.82 -10.21
C ALA A 298 -7.20 2.11 -10.19
N ASN A 299 -6.19 2.18 -11.04
CA ASN A 299 -5.35 3.35 -11.22
C ASN A 299 -5.42 3.82 -12.68
N LEU A 300 -5.57 5.12 -12.87
CA LEU A 300 -5.49 5.76 -14.17
C LEU A 300 -4.41 6.85 -14.10
N THR A 301 -3.34 6.68 -14.88
CA THR A 301 -2.24 7.63 -14.93
C THR A 301 -2.12 8.21 -16.32
N ALA A 302 -2.13 9.52 -16.44
CA ALA A 302 -1.74 10.23 -17.64
C ALA A 302 -0.33 10.81 -17.48
N SER A 303 0.47 10.75 -18.52
CA SER A 303 1.80 11.35 -18.52
C SER A 303 2.07 12.04 -19.83
N LEU A 304 2.63 13.22 -19.73
CA LEU A 304 3.34 13.86 -20.85
C LEU A 304 4.75 13.27 -20.89
N SER A 305 5.28 13.01 -22.08
CA SER A 305 6.68 12.60 -22.19
C SER A 305 7.58 13.78 -21.89
N ASP A 306 8.60 13.54 -21.09
CA ASP A 306 9.65 14.54 -20.80
C ASP A 306 10.62 14.72 -21.99
N GLU A 307 10.38 14.08 -23.13
CA GLU A 307 11.28 14.08 -24.29
C GLU A 307 10.72 14.94 -25.41
N TYR A 308 11.14 16.17 -25.45
CA TYR A 308 11.01 17.01 -26.63
C TYR A 308 12.25 16.81 -27.53
N SER A 309 12.09 16.19 -28.69
CA SER A 309 13.13 16.20 -29.70
C SER A 309 12.88 17.39 -30.66
N VAL A 310 13.70 18.40 -30.57
CA VAL A 310 13.72 19.49 -31.55
C VAL A 310 14.79 19.13 -32.59
N GLN A 311 14.37 18.69 -33.79
CA GLN A 311 15.29 18.60 -34.92
C GLN A 311 15.19 19.87 -35.75
N ILE A 312 16.26 20.67 -35.71
CA ILE A 312 16.40 21.81 -36.62
C ILE A 312 17.04 21.26 -37.87
N SER A 313 16.28 21.13 -38.96
CA SER A 313 16.85 20.86 -40.29
C SER A 313 17.26 22.20 -40.90
N GLY A 314 18.56 22.52 -40.86
CA GLY A 314 19.10 23.55 -41.68
C GLY A 314 19.31 23.05 -43.12
N ASN A 315 18.72 23.70 -44.11
CA ASN A 315 19.17 23.66 -45.50
C ASN A 315 20.32 24.66 -45.68
#